data_430b0d20bb3adb0eab3f723a54234c9d
#
_entry.id   430b0d20bb3adb0eab3f723a54234c9d
#
_cell.length_a   1.000
_cell.length_b   1.000
_cell.length_c   1.000
_cell.angle_alpha   90.00
_cell.angle_beta   90.00
_cell.angle_gamma   90.00
#
_symmetry.space_group_name_H-M   'P 1'
#
loop_
_entity.id
_entity.type
_entity.pdbx_description
1 polymer ?
#
loop_
_entity_poly.entity_id
_entity_poly.type
_entity_poly.pdbx_seq_one_letter_code
_entity_poly.pdbx_strand_id
1 'polypeptide(L)'
;DSLYLLHETLQKELHDIDHVDERLEQLDKQQQTIESKYIDACKKLSTSRKKAANKLNKSISKSMQTLGMTGGKFEISLISSADKRSAYGQDQIEFTVTANAGQKCKPISRVASGGELARISLAIQMIIADNSKISTLIFDEVDSGIGGGIAEIVGQHLRTLGSSKTGKANQVVCITHLPQVASQAHQHLRVEKQTQKKQTTSQVVSLNEEQRRQEIARMLSGIEITEQSLAHADEMIERAQII
;
A
#
# COMPACT_ATOMS: atom_id res chain seq x y z
N ASP A 1 -48.41 -42.91 32.66
CA ASP A 1 -47.49 -41.78 32.37
C ASP A 1 -46.78 -41.87 31.01
N SER A 2 -46.31 -43.06 30.58
CA SER A 2 -45.62 -43.20 29.31
C SER A 2 -46.52 -43.07 28.08
N LEU A 3 -47.77 -43.50 28.18
CA LEU A 3 -48.76 -43.42 27.10
C LEU A 3 -49.19 -42.00 26.81
N TYR A 4 -49.30 -41.18 27.82
CA TYR A 4 -49.62 -39.75 27.70
C TYR A 4 -48.47 -38.98 27.04
N LEU A 5 -47.24 -39.21 27.45
CA LEU A 5 -46.06 -38.62 26.85
C LEU A 5 -45.88 -39.03 25.37
N LEU A 6 -46.18 -40.27 25.02
CA LEU A 6 -46.15 -40.73 23.64
C LEU A 6 -47.22 -40.02 22.81
N HIS A 7 -48.45 -39.90 23.34
CA HIS A 7 -49.53 -39.20 22.65
C HIS A 7 -49.18 -37.71 22.39
N GLU A 8 -48.65 -36.97 23.38
CA GLU A 8 -48.21 -35.58 23.19
C GLU A 8 -47.10 -35.48 22.11
N THR A 9 -46.16 -36.43 22.12
CA THR A 9 -45.07 -36.44 21.12
C THR A 9 -45.62 -36.66 19.71
N LEU A 10 -46.52 -37.65 19.52
CA LEU A 10 -47.17 -37.95 18.25
C LEU A 10 -48.06 -36.80 17.76
N GLN A 11 -48.79 -36.13 18.66
CA GLN A 11 -49.59 -34.96 18.30
C GLN A 11 -48.71 -33.82 17.84
N LYS A 12 -47.54 -33.59 18.47
CA LYS A 12 -46.59 -32.57 18.07
C LYS A 12 -45.97 -32.87 16.72
N GLU A 13 -45.56 -34.13 16.50
CA GLU A 13 -45.02 -34.58 15.21
C GLU A 13 -46.08 -34.42 14.08
N LEU A 14 -47.31 -34.78 14.31
CA LEU A 14 -48.40 -34.60 13.35
C LEU A 14 -48.61 -33.12 13.02
N HIS A 15 -48.66 -32.26 14.04
CA HIS A 15 -48.81 -30.81 13.87
C HIS A 15 -47.64 -30.23 13.06
N ASP A 16 -46.41 -30.67 13.35
CA ASP A 16 -45.22 -30.21 12.63
C ASP A 16 -45.26 -30.66 11.15
N ILE A 17 -45.78 -31.86 10.85
CA ILE A 17 -45.97 -32.37 9.46
C ILE A 17 -47.07 -31.58 8.73
N ASP A 18 -48.19 -31.31 9.34
CA ASP A 18 -49.32 -30.60 8.72
C ASP A 18 -48.95 -29.15 8.32
N HIS A 19 -47.94 -28.54 8.99
CA HIS A 19 -47.50 -27.17 8.71
C HIS A 19 -46.23 -27.07 7.90
N VAL A 20 -45.63 -28.22 7.44
CA VAL A 20 -44.40 -28.23 6.66
C VAL A 20 -44.52 -27.41 5.39
N ASP A 21 -45.58 -27.55 4.64
CA ASP A 21 -45.78 -26.87 3.36
C ASP A 21 -45.89 -25.35 3.54
N GLU A 22 -46.67 -24.90 4.54
CA GLU A 22 -46.74 -23.46 4.86
C GLU A 22 -45.39 -22.90 5.30
N ARG A 23 -44.63 -23.67 6.05
CA ARG A 23 -43.28 -23.28 6.51
C ARG A 23 -42.30 -23.19 5.36
N LEU A 24 -42.36 -24.13 4.41
CA LEU A 24 -41.54 -24.11 3.20
C LEU A 24 -41.86 -22.87 2.35
N GLU A 25 -43.13 -22.58 2.10
CA GLU A 25 -43.51 -21.36 1.38
C GLU A 25 -43.01 -20.07 2.05
N GLN A 26 -43.12 -20.01 3.37
CA GLN A 26 -42.59 -18.86 4.14
C GLN A 26 -41.07 -18.71 3.99
N LEU A 27 -40.32 -19.83 4.09
CA LEU A 27 -38.87 -19.84 3.92
C LEU A 27 -38.47 -19.43 2.51
N ASP A 28 -39.17 -19.93 1.48
CA ASP A 28 -38.91 -19.55 0.09
C ASP A 28 -39.16 -18.04 -0.14
N LYS A 29 -40.23 -17.49 0.37
CA LYS A 29 -40.52 -16.04 0.30
C LYS A 29 -39.45 -15.22 1.03
N GLN A 30 -38.99 -15.69 2.20
CA GLN A 30 -37.92 -15.06 2.94
C GLN A 30 -36.59 -15.12 2.18
N GLN A 31 -36.25 -16.28 1.61
CA GLN A 31 -35.05 -16.47 0.82
C GLN A 31 -35.03 -15.53 -0.39
N GLN A 32 -36.09 -15.48 -1.17
CA GLN A 32 -36.23 -14.58 -2.32
C GLN A 32 -36.05 -13.11 -1.92
N THR A 33 -36.66 -12.71 -0.81
CA THR A 33 -36.57 -11.35 -0.28
C THR A 33 -35.14 -11.00 0.12
N ILE A 34 -34.46 -11.91 0.81
CA ILE A 34 -33.04 -11.72 1.25
C ILE A 34 -32.12 -11.70 0.03
N GLU A 35 -32.35 -12.60 -0.94
CA GLU A 35 -31.54 -12.66 -2.17
C GLU A 35 -31.66 -11.36 -2.98
N SER A 36 -32.86 -10.83 -3.15
CA SER A 36 -33.09 -9.55 -3.82
C SER A 36 -32.35 -8.40 -3.12
N LYS A 37 -32.45 -8.31 -1.78
CA LYS A 37 -31.75 -7.31 -0.99
C LYS A 37 -30.23 -7.45 -1.11
N TYR A 38 -29.72 -8.68 -1.11
CA TYR A 38 -28.30 -8.94 -1.28
C TYR A 38 -27.80 -8.49 -2.66
N ILE A 39 -28.51 -8.83 -3.73
CA ILE A 39 -28.18 -8.43 -5.10
C ILE A 39 -28.16 -6.90 -5.23
N ASP A 40 -29.14 -6.22 -4.67
CA ASP A 40 -29.20 -4.75 -4.72
C ASP A 40 -28.06 -4.09 -3.93
N ALA A 41 -27.71 -4.65 -2.77
CA ALA A 41 -26.55 -4.21 -2.01
C ALA A 41 -25.24 -4.42 -2.80
N CYS A 42 -25.08 -5.57 -3.46
CA CYS A 42 -23.94 -5.87 -4.32
C CYS A 42 -23.81 -4.88 -5.47
N LYS A 43 -24.91 -4.55 -6.16
CA LYS A 43 -24.92 -3.56 -7.25
C LYS A 43 -24.47 -2.17 -6.78
N LYS A 44 -24.99 -1.72 -5.64
CA LYS A 44 -24.60 -0.43 -5.02
C LYS A 44 -23.12 -0.42 -4.67
N LEU A 45 -22.62 -1.50 -4.05
CA LEU A 45 -21.22 -1.64 -3.68
C LEU A 45 -20.31 -1.66 -4.90
N SER A 46 -20.64 -2.44 -5.94
CA SER A 46 -19.88 -2.51 -7.19
C SER A 46 -19.81 -1.15 -7.89
N THR A 47 -20.89 -0.40 -7.92
CA THR A 47 -20.93 0.95 -8.48
C THR A 47 -20.00 1.90 -7.71
N SER A 48 -20.03 1.85 -6.38
CA SER A 48 -19.13 2.64 -5.53
C SER A 48 -17.65 2.28 -5.75
N ARG A 49 -17.34 0.97 -5.81
CA ARG A 49 -16.00 0.45 -6.09
C ARG A 49 -15.48 0.90 -7.45
N LYS A 50 -16.31 0.86 -8.51
CA LYS A 50 -15.93 1.34 -9.84
C LYS A 50 -15.57 2.82 -9.84
N LYS A 51 -16.33 3.65 -9.13
CA LYS A 51 -16.02 5.09 -9.00
C LYS A 51 -14.69 5.30 -8.28
N ALA A 52 -14.46 4.60 -7.16
CA ALA A 52 -13.21 4.67 -6.40
C ALA A 52 -12.02 4.15 -7.23
N ALA A 53 -12.16 3.01 -7.90
CA ALA A 53 -11.15 2.44 -8.77
C ALA A 53 -10.72 3.42 -9.87
N ASN A 54 -11.66 4.06 -10.57
CA ASN A 54 -11.35 5.03 -11.62
C ASN A 54 -10.59 6.26 -11.08
N LYS A 55 -10.91 6.73 -9.88
CA LYS A 55 -10.17 7.82 -9.21
C LYS A 55 -8.75 7.39 -8.86
N LEU A 56 -8.61 6.23 -8.22
CA LEU A 56 -7.32 5.70 -7.79
C LEU A 56 -6.42 5.38 -8.99
N ASN A 57 -6.95 4.75 -10.05
CA ASN A 57 -6.21 4.45 -11.27
C ASN A 57 -5.52 5.70 -11.84
N LYS A 58 -6.25 6.81 -11.95
CA LYS A 58 -5.71 8.08 -12.46
C LYS A 58 -4.65 8.66 -11.53
N SER A 59 -4.95 8.73 -10.23
CA SER A 59 -4.05 9.36 -9.25
C SER A 59 -2.76 8.57 -9.07
N ILE A 60 -2.85 7.23 -8.92
CA ILE A 60 -1.69 6.36 -8.76
C ILE A 60 -0.85 6.35 -10.02
N SER A 61 -1.46 6.20 -11.23
CA SER A 61 -0.72 6.24 -12.49
C SER A 61 0.03 7.57 -12.66
N LYS A 62 -0.57 8.70 -12.28
CA LYS A 62 0.11 9.99 -12.32
C LYS A 62 1.30 10.03 -11.35
N SER A 63 1.14 9.54 -10.13
CA SER A 63 2.23 9.46 -9.15
C SER A 63 3.35 8.54 -9.62
N MET A 64 3.04 7.39 -10.24
CA MET A 64 4.05 6.49 -10.81
C MET A 64 4.93 7.19 -11.86
N GLN A 65 4.33 8.03 -12.71
CA GLN A 65 5.10 8.75 -13.74
C GLN A 65 6.10 9.73 -13.13
N THR A 66 5.76 10.42 -12.04
CA THR A 66 6.70 11.31 -11.32
C THR A 66 7.83 10.53 -10.65
N LEU A 67 7.62 9.25 -10.35
CA LEU A 67 8.60 8.34 -9.76
C LEU A 67 9.46 7.59 -10.81
N GLY A 68 9.54 8.11 -12.04
CA GLY A 68 10.41 7.58 -13.08
C GLY A 68 9.83 6.38 -13.87
N MET A 69 8.55 6.06 -13.68
CA MET A 69 7.86 5.03 -14.46
C MET A 69 7.07 5.68 -15.59
N THR A 70 7.80 6.28 -16.55
CA THR A 70 7.21 7.04 -17.66
C THR A 70 6.33 6.15 -18.55
N GLY A 71 5.04 6.53 -18.67
CA GLY A 71 4.04 5.73 -19.39
C GLY A 71 3.50 4.54 -18.60
N GLY A 72 3.94 4.37 -17.35
CA GLY A 72 3.41 3.39 -16.40
C GLY A 72 1.93 3.62 -16.10
N LYS A 73 1.20 2.53 -15.90
CA LYS A 73 -0.24 2.55 -15.58
C LYS A 73 -0.52 1.62 -14.43
N PHE A 74 -1.41 2.06 -13.57
CA PHE A 74 -2.02 1.28 -12.51
C PHE A 74 -3.50 1.11 -12.81
N GLU A 75 -4.01 -0.11 -12.70
CA GLU A 75 -5.39 -0.43 -12.98
C GLU A 75 -5.96 -1.38 -11.93
N ILE A 76 -7.13 -1.05 -11.42
CA ILE A 76 -7.92 -1.89 -10.52
C ILE A 76 -8.97 -2.58 -11.39
N SER A 77 -8.80 -3.89 -11.60
CA SER A 77 -9.75 -4.74 -12.28
C SER A 77 -10.85 -5.16 -11.32
N LEU A 78 -12.10 -4.98 -11.72
CA LEU A 78 -13.29 -5.36 -10.98
C LEU A 78 -14.10 -6.34 -11.84
N ILE A 79 -14.06 -7.62 -11.49
CA ILE A 79 -14.81 -8.68 -12.16
C ILE A 79 -15.93 -9.11 -11.23
N SER A 80 -17.19 -8.82 -11.62
CA SER A 80 -18.37 -9.25 -10.86
C SER A 80 -18.83 -10.62 -11.33
N SER A 81 -19.03 -11.57 -10.42
CA SER A 81 -19.51 -12.92 -10.71
C SER A 81 -20.71 -13.24 -9.82
N ALA A 82 -21.84 -13.56 -10.44
CA ALA A 82 -23.08 -13.92 -9.75
C ALA A 82 -22.92 -15.21 -8.89
N ASP A 83 -21.99 -16.09 -9.31
CA ASP A 83 -21.75 -17.37 -8.64
C ASP A 83 -20.90 -17.24 -7.37
N LYS A 84 -20.19 -16.10 -7.20
CA LYS A 84 -19.36 -15.84 -6.03
C LYS A 84 -20.09 -14.95 -5.04
N ARG A 85 -20.79 -15.58 -4.09
CA ARG A 85 -21.49 -14.88 -3.00
C ARG A 85 -20.58 -14.78 -1.77
N SER A 86 -20.40 -13.59 -1.23
CA SER A 86 -19.64 -13.38 0.00
C SER A 86 -20.21 -12.22 0.83
N ALA A 87 -19.80 -12.11 2.09
CA ALA A 87 -20.11 -10.97 2.95
C ALA A 87 -19.57 -9.64 2.39
N TYR A 88 -18.61 -9.70 1.47
CA TYR A 88 -17.98 -8.54 0.82
C TYR A 88 -18.54 -8.26 -0.59
N GLY A 89 -19.65 -8.88 -0.95
CA GLY A 89 -20.27 -8.76 -2.28
C GLY A 89 -19.76 -9.78 -3.28
N GLN A 90 -19.99 -9.48 -4.57
CA GLN A 90 -19.73 -10.38 -5.70
C GLN A 90 -18.52 -9.97 -6.57
N ASP A 91 -17.85 -8.86 -6.24
CA ASP A 91 -16.71 -8.38 -7.02
C ASP A 91 -15.42 -9.08 -6.60
N GLN A 92 -14.69 -9.57 -7.58
CA GLN A 92 -13.29 -9.94 -7.46
C GLN A 92 -12.45 -8.72 -7.85
N ILE A 93 -11.54 -8.29 -6.96
CA ILE A 93 -10.70 -7.12 -7.15
C ILE A 93 -9.27 -7.60 -7.41
N GLU A 94 -8.67 -7.12 -8.50
CA GLU A 94 -7.28 -7.38 -8.82
C GLU A 94 -6.56 -6.07 -9.14
N PHE A 95 -5.39 -5.88 -8.52
CA PHE A 95 -4.49 -4.77 -8.83
C PHE A 95 -3.52 -5.19 -9.90
N THR A 96 -3.53 -4.46 -11.01
CA THR A 96 -2.65 -4.70 -12.13
C THR A 96 -1.84 -3.45 -12.43
N VAL A 97 -0.65 -3.64 -12.97
CA VAL A 97 0.30 -2.55 -13.23
C VAL A 97 1.15 -2.85 -14.45
N THR A 98 1.57 -1.80 -15.13
CA THR A 98 2.72 -1.81 -16.05
C THR A 98 3.62 -0.63 -15.71
N ALA A 99 4.94 -0.87 -15.68
CA ALA A 99 5.92 0.19 -15.46
C ALA A 99 6.22 0.97 -16.75
N ASN A 100 5.99 0.37 -17.93
CA ASN A 100 6.40 0.91 -19.21
C ASN A 100 5.22 1.12 -20.16
N ALA A 101 5.32 2.14 -21.02
CA ALA A 101 4.33 2.41 -22.04
C ALA A 101 4.21 1.24 -23.03
N GLY A 102 2.98 0.96 -23.50
CA GLY A 102 2.71 -0.04 -24.53
C GLY A 102 2.69 -1.50 -24.05
N GLN A 103 3.04 -1.77 -22.79
CA GLN A 103 2.92 -3.11 -22.22
C GLN A 103 1.53 -3.33 -21.62
N LYS A 104 1.08 -4.59 -21.63
CA LYS A 104 -0.15 -4.98 -20.92
C LYS A 104 0.06 -4.95 -19.42
N CYS A 105 -0.93 -4.43 -18.68
CA CYS A 105 -0.93 -4.51 -17.22
C CYS A 105 -0.91 -5.97 -16.77
N LYS A 106 -0.09 -6.28 -15.77
CA LYS A 106 0.03 -7.59 -15.14
C LYS A 106 -0.33 -7.46 -13.66
N PRO A 107 -0.79 -8.54 -13.01
CA PRO A 107 -0.98 -8.54 -11.56
C PRO A 107 0.25 -8.00 -10.83
N ILE A 108 0.03 -7.16 -9.81
CA ILE A 108 1.13 -6.54 -9.05
C ILE A 108 2.07 -7.60 -8.44
N SER A 109 1.54 -8.79 -8.11
CA SER A 109 2.31 -9.94 -7.61
C SER A 109 3.31 -10.51 -8.64
N ARG A 110 3.20 -10.11 -9.92
CA ARG A 110 4.11 -10.53 -11.01
C ARG A 110 5.10 -9.47 -11.43
N VAL A 111 5.22 -8.39 -10.66
CA VAL A 111 6.27 -7.38 -10.86
C VAL A 111 7.60 -7.99 -10.43
N ALA A 112 8.55 -8.04 -11.36
CA ALA A 112 9.82 -8.73 -11.16
C ALA A 112 10.90 -7.88 -10.47
N SER A 113 10.77 -6.53 -10.52
CA SER A 113 11.76 -5.60 -9.97
C SER A 113 11.37 -5.12 -8.58
N GLY A 114 12.25 -5.32 -7.58
CA GLY A 114 12.08 -4.82 -6.21
C GLY A 114 11.93 -3.30 -6.17
N GLY A 115 12.79 -2.57 -6.89
CA GLY A 115 12.72 -1.12 -6.97
C GLY A 115 11.44 -0.60 -7.64
N GLU A 116 10.95 -1.25 -8.69
CA GLU A 116 9.64 -0.89 -9.28
C GLU A 116 8.51 -1.12 -8.28
N LEU A 117 8.51 -2.26 -7.61
CA LEU A 117 7.48 -2.59 -6.60
C LEU A 117 7.50 -1.60 -5.44
N ALA A 118 8.69 -1.22 -4.96
CA ALA A 118 8.86 -0.24 -3.89
C ALA A 118 8.31 1.14 -4.30
N ARG A 119 8.59 1.60 -5.54
CA ARG A 119 8.06 2.87 -6.05
C ARG A 119 6.55 2.83 -6.31
N ILE A 120 6.00 1.69 -6.77
CA ILE A 120 4.55 1.50 -6.88
C ILE A 120 3.91 1.58 -5.49
N SER A 121 4.50 0.92 -4.49
CA SER A 121 4.06 1.00 -3.10
C SER A 121 4.09 2.45 -2.59
N LEU A 122 5.17 3.18 -2.84
CA LEU A 122 5.28 4.61 -2.51
C LEU A 122 4.15 5.43 -3.17
N ALA A 123 3.91 5.23 -4.48
CA ALA A 123 2.83 5.91 -5.21
C ALA A 123 1.44 5.65 -4.60
N ILE A 124 1.18 4.41 -4.19
CA ILE A 124 -0.07 4.02 -3.53
C ILE A 124 -0.16 4.70 -2.15
N GLN A 125 0.90 4.62 -1.34
CA GLN A 125 0.93 5.20 0.01
C GLN A 125 0.73 6.72 -0.01
N MET A 126 1.30 7.43 -0.98
CA MET A 126 1.07 8.87 -1.17
C MET A 126 -0.40 9.24 -1.37
N ILE A 127 -1.18 8.34 -1.98
CA ILE A 127 -2.61 8.60 -2.29
C ILE A 127 -3.53 8.20 -1.13
N ILE A 128 -3.13 7.20 -0.32
CA ILE A 128 -3.97 6.67 0.76
C ILE A 128 -3.52 7.10 2.15
N ALA A 129 -2.40 7.83 2.28
CA ALA A 129 -1.78 8.18 3.56
C ALA A 129 -2.75 8.82 4.55
N ASP A 130 -3.57 9.77 4.09
CA ASP A 130 -4.54 10.49 4.93
C ASP A 130 -5.60 9.57 5.56
N ASN A 131 -5.87 8.41 4.95
CA ASN A 131 -6.86 7.43 5.42
C ASN A 131 -6.21 6.19 6.04
N SER A 132 -4.88 6.10 6.04
CA SER A 132 -4.15 4.95 6.59
C SER A 132 -4.10 5.01 8.10
N LYS A 133 -4.25 3.84 8.74
CA LYS A 133 -4.01 3.65 10.18
C LYS A 133 -2.59 3.17 10.48
N ILE A 134 -1.73 3.08 9.46
CA ILE A 134 -0.36 2.59 9.57
C ILE A 134 0.50 3.72 10.09
N SER A 135 1.15 3.53 11.24
CA SER A 135 1.97 4.55 11.89
C SER A 135 3.41 4.58 11.37
N THR A 136 3.94 3.44 10.91
CA THR A 136 5.33 3.30 10.45
C THR A 136 5.37 2.64 9.08
N LEU A 137 6.08 3.25 8.15
CA LEU A 137 6.31 2.77 6.80
C LEU A 137 7.81 2.57 6.61
N ILE A 138 8.20 1.40 6.11
CA ILE A 138 9.60 1.07 5.82
C ILE A 138 9.73 0.85 4.32
N PHE A 139 10.63 1.61 3.68
CA PHE A 139 10.94 1.50 2.26
C PHE A 139 12.37 1.00 2.09
N ASP A 140 12.51 -0.12 1.43
CA ASP A 140 13.78 -0.69 0.99
C ASP A 140 13.83 -0.72 -0.54
N GLU A 141 15.00 -0.48 -1.12
CA GLU A 141 15.24 -0.48 -2.57
C GLU A 141 14.38 0.52 -3.38
N VAL A 142 13.74 1.51 -2.76
CA VAL A 142 12.87 2.47 -3.46
C VAL A 142 13.64 3.32 -4.48
N ASP A 143 14.93 3.48 -4.26
CA ASP A 143 15.89 4.22 -5.09
C ASP A 143 16.66 3.32 -6.07
N SER A 144 16.37 2.02 -6.12
CA SER A 144 17.01 1.09 -7.04
C SER A 144 16.69 1.45 -8.51
N GLY A 145 17.75 1.58 -9.31
CA GLY A 145 17.66 1.86 -10.75
C GLY A 145 17.22 3.27 -11.12
N ILE A 146 17.26 4.21 -10.18
CA ILE A 146 17.02 5.65 -10.42
C ILE A 146 18.21 6.49 -9.98
N GLY A 147 18.23 7.75 -10.39
CA GLY A 147 19.24 8.73 -10.00
C GLY A 147 18.79 10.14 -10.38
N GLY A 148 19.64 11.12 -10.08
CA GLY A 148 19.40 12.52 -10.44
C GLY A 148 18.07 13.07 -9.92
N GLY A 149 17.33 13.76 -10.76
CA GLY A 149 16.07 14.41 -10.38
C GLY A 149 14.96 13.46 -9.93
N ILE A 150 14.94 12.20 -10.44
CA ILE A 150 13.93 11.22 -9.99
C ILE A 150 14.21 10.81 -8.55
N ALA A 151 15.46 10.62 -8.15
CA ALA A 151 15.84 10.28 -6.79
C ALA A 151 15.46 11.42 -5.81
N GLU A 152 15.62 12.66 -6.23
CA GLU A 152 15.19 13.84 -5.45
C GLU A 152 13.66 13.83 -5.25
N ILE A 153 12.88 13.59 -6.30
CA ILE A 153 11.41 13.50 -6.22
C ILE A 153 10.98 12.35 -5.28
N VAL A 154 11.64 11.20 -5.34
CA VAL A 154 11.39 10.08 -4.41
C VAL A 154 11.64 10.52 -2.97
N GLY A 155 12.77 11.17 -2.71
CA GLY A 155 13.09 11.72 -1.39
C GLY A 155 12.04 12.71 -0.87
N GLN A 156 11.61 13.66 -1.72
CA GLN A 156 10.55 14.63 -1.41
C GLN A 156 9.22 13.94 -1.07
N HIS A 157 8.85 12.88 -1.79
CA HIS A 157 7.64 12.11 -1.50
C HIS A 157 7.74 11.38 -0.16
N LEU A 158 8.89 10.77 0.14
CA LEU A 158 9.13 10.13 1.44
C LEU A 158 9.05 11.14 2.59
N ARG A 159 9.66 12.32 2.42
CA ARG A 159 9.57 13.43 3.38
C ARG A 159 8.11 13.86 3.60
N THR A 160 7.35 14.03 2.52
CA THR A 160 5.93 14.43 2.58
C THR A 160 5.09 13.40 3.33
N LEU A 161 5.36 12.09 3.14
CA LEU A 161 4.69 11.03 3.91
C LEU A 161 5.00 11.08 5.41
N GLY A 162 6.23 11.47 5.78
CA GLY A 162 6.66 11.65 7.16
C GLY A 162 6.18 12.95 7.79
N SER A 163 5.74 13.93 6.97
CA SER A 163 5.27 15.24 7.39
C SER A 163 3.76 15.29 7.32
N SER A 164 3.07 15.29 8.45
CA SER A 164 1.61 15.32 8.44
C SER A 164 1.06 16.73 8.25
N LYS A 165 0.20 16.90 7.24
CA LYS A 165 -0.66 18.08 7.10
C LYS A 165 -1.89 18.03 8.02
N THR A 166 -2.23 16.86 8.58
CA THR A 166 -3.47 16.60 9.35
C THR A 166 -3.23 16.31 10.84
N GLY A 167 -1.99 16.46 11.32
CA GLY A 167 -1.64 16.23 12.74
C GLY A 167 -1.32 14.75 13.08
N LYS A 168 -1.38 13.83 12.11
CA LYS A 168 -0.96 12.43 12.25
C LYS A 168 0.25 12.20 11.34
N ALA A 169 1.45 12.52 11.82
CA ALA A 169 2.67 12.19 11.10
C ALA A 169 2.91 10.67 11.12
N ASN A 170 3.22 10.08 9.97
CA ASN A 170 3.71 8.72 9.92
C ASN A 170 5.22 8.72 10.15
N GLN A 171 5.75 7.69 10.79
CA GLN A 171 7.17 7.44 10.76
C GLN A 171 7.52 6.79 9.43
N VAL A 172 8.44 7.40 8.68
CA VAL A 172 8.93 6.84 7.42
C VAL A 172 10.41 6.52 7.58
N VAL A 173 10.76 5.26 7.43
CA VAL A 173 12.14 4.76 7.41
C VAL A 173 12.47 4.36 5.98
N CYS A 174 13.54 4.91 5.44
CA CYS A 174 14.02 4.57 4.10
C CYS A 174 15.48 4.12 4.15
N ILE A 175 15.77 2.97 3.53
CA ILE A 175 17.11 2.48 3.30
C ILE A 175 17.52 2.97 1.92
N THR A 176 18.60 3.76 1.84
CA THR A 176 19.04 4.40 0.60
C THR A 176 20.56 4.46 0.49
N HIS A 177 21.03 4.42 -0.73
CA HIS A 177 22.43 4.67 -1.07
C HIS A 177 22.60 5.98 -1.86
N LEU A 178 21.51 6.68 -2.16
CA LEU A 178 21.52 7.91 -2.94
C LEU A 178 21.49 9.16 -2.05
N PRO A 179 22.46 10.09 -2.21
CA PRO A 179 22.52 11.34 -1.45
C PRO A 179 21.26 12.21 -1.67
N GLN A 180 20.64 12.15 -2.85
CA GLN A 180 19.42 12.88 -3.19
C GLN A 180 18.23 12.46 -2.31
N VAL A 181 18.17 11.17 -1.94
CA VAL A 181 17.14 10.65 -1.03
C VAL A 181 17.50 10.96 0.41
N ALA A 182 18.77 10.68 0.81
CA ALA A 182 19.26 10.86 2.17
C ALA A 182 19.17 12.31 2.65
N SER A 183 19.41 13.30 1.75
CA SER A 183 19.33 14.72 2.08
C SER A 183 17.92 15.18 2.45
N GLN A 184 16.88 14.48 1.99
CA GLN A 184 15.48 14.80 2.28
C GLN A 184 15.00 14.34 3.67
N ALA A 185 15.76 13.48 4.37
CA ALA A 185 15.37 12.94 5.66
C ALA A 185 15.37 14.01 6.77
N HIS A 186 14.51 13.86 7.78
CA HIS A 186 14.54 14.67 9.01
C HIS A 186 15.66 14.21 9.96
N GLN A 187 15.90 12.89 9.98
CA GLN A 187 16.97 12.25 10.75
C GLN A 187 17.76 11.32 9.84
N HIS A 188 19.06 11.20 10.09
CA HIS A 188 19.94 10.34 9.32
C HIS A 188 20.62 9.33 10.23
N LEU A 189 20.44 8.05 9.89
CA LEU A 189 21.07 6.92 10.54
C LEU A 189 22.08 6.31 9.57
N ARG A 190 23.33 6.08 10.04
CA ARG A 190 24.36 5.43 9.24
C ARG A 190 24.58 4.00 9.74
N VAL A 191 24.63 3.07 8.80
CA VAL A 191 24.99 1.68 9.09
C VAL A 191 26.48 1.50 8.90
N GLU A 192 27.20 1.14 9.96
CA GLU A 192 28.62 0.85 9.96
C GLU A 192 28.84 -0.65 10.12
N LYS A 193 29.70 -1.22 9.29
CA LYS A 193 30.17 -2.61 9.41
C LYS A 193 31.59 -2.61 9.92
N GLN A 194 31.80 -3.22 11.08
CA GLN A 194 33.14 -3.40 11.65
C GLN A 194 33.49 -4.88 11.65
N THR A 195 34.63 -5.21 11.03
CA THR A 195 35.15 -6.57 11.03
C THR A 195 36.32 -6.66 12.01
N GLN A 196 36.11 -7.36 13.13
CA GLN A 196 37.19 -7.66 14.08
C GLN A 196 37.30 -9.17 14.24
N LYS A 197 38.55 -9.69 14.12
CA LYS A 197 38.94 -11.10 14.38
C LYS A 197 37.96 -12.15 13.76
N LYS A 198 37.59 -12.01 12.46
CA LYS A 198 36.68 -12.90 11.71
C LYS A 198 35.18 -12.77 12.07
N GLN A 199 34.79 -11.81 12.90
CA GLN A 199 33.38 -11.50 13.15
C GLN A 199 33.06 -10.12 12.56
N THR A 200 31.99 -10.05 11.78
CA THR A 200 31.48 -8.78 11.26
C THR A 200 30.27 -8.36 12.10
N THR A 201 30.37 -7.23 12.74
CA THR A 201 29.25 -6.60 13.45
C THR A 201 28.74 -5.40 12.67
N SER A 202 27.43 -5.22 12.67
CA SER A 202 26.79 -4.03 12.10
C SER A 202 26.28 -3.15 13.24
N GLN A 203 26.57 -1.86 13.18
CA GLN A 203 26.10 -0.88 14.14
C GLN A 203 25.30 0.21 13.40
N VAL A 204 24.24 0.69 14.02
CA VAL A 204 23.47 1.83 13.53
C VAL A 204 23.78 3.04 14.40
N VAL A 205 24.25 4.12 13.76
CA VAL A 205 24.66 5.34 14.44
C VAL A 205 23.76 6.49 13.99
N SER A 206 23.21 7.23 14.94
CA SER A 206 22.47 8.47 14.64
C SER A 206 23.47 9.61 14.40
N LEU A 207 23.30 10.32 13.30
CA LEU A 207 24.18 11.41 12.91
C LEU A 207 23.63 12.75 13.40
N ASN A 208 24.52 13.60 13.94
CA ASN A 208 24.24 15.02 14.14
C ASN A 208 24.34 15.79 12.82
N GLU A 209 24.05 17.09 12.80
CA GLU A 209 24.01 17.91 11.58
C GLU A 209 25.35 17.90 10.83
N GLU A 210 26.46 18.08 11.54
CA GLU A 210 27.81 18.07 10.92
C GLU A 210 28.17 16.67 10.39
N GLN A 211 27.89 15.62 11.13
CA GLN A 211 28.13 14.25 10.68
C GLN A 211 27.23 13.89 9.48
N ARG A 212 26.00 14.40 9.45
CA ARG A 212 25.09 14.22 8.32
C ARG A 212 25.61 14.92 7.06
N ARG A 213 26.07 16.13 7.20
CA ARG A 213 26.73 16.90 6.12
C ARG A 213 27.90 16.13 5.51
N GLN A 214 28.80 15.64 6.36
CA GLN A 214 29.95 14.84 5.95
C GLN A 214 29.53 13.53 5.27
N GLU A 215 28.53 12.84 5.79
CA GLU A 215 28.03 11.59 5.19
C GLU A 215 27.41 11.82 3.81
N ILE A 216 26.62 12.86 3.63
CA ILE A 216 26.05 13.23 2.32
C ILE A 216 27.18 13.61 1.35
N ALA A 217 28.17 14.39 1.79
CA ALA A 217 29.33 14.70 0.97
C ALA A 217 30.11 13.43 0.57
N ARG A 218 30.30 12.48 1.50
CA ARG A 218 30.90 11.17 1.22
C ARG A 218 30.10 10.36 0.20
N MET A 219 28.75 10.37 0.30
CA MET A 219 27.86 9.71 -0.67
C MET A 219 27.95 10.33 -2.06
N LEU A 220 28.23 11.63 -2.16
CA LEU A 220 28.42 12.35 -3.43
C LEU A 220 29.77 12.07 -4.08
N SER A 221 30.85 12.14 -3.31
CA SER A 221 32.25 12.11 -3.82
C SER A 221 32.95 10.76 -3.68
N GLY A 222 32.40 9.82 -2.90
CA GLY A 222 33.03 8.53 -2.62
C GLY A 222 34.08 8.62 -1.51
N ILE A 223 35.34 8.33 -1.83
CA ILE A 223 36.43 8.17 -0.82
C ILE A 223 36.94 9.51 -0.31
N GLU A 224 37.13 10.50 -1.19
CA GLU A 224 37.71 11.79 -0.83
C GLU A 224 36.59 12.87 -0.73
N ILE A 225 36.45 13.41 0.47
CA ILE A 225 35.56 14.54 0.73
C ILE A 225 36.28 15.83 0.39
N THR A 226 35.77 16.58 -0.58
CA THR A 226 36.28 17.87 -1.02
C THR A 226 35.43 19.01 -0.50
N GLU A 227 35.97 20.25 -0.50
CA GLU A 227 35.20 21.45 -0.18
C GLU A 227 33.95 21.60 -1.11
N GLN A 228 34.08 21.22 -2.37
CA GLN A 228 32.98 21.26 -3.33
C GLN A 228 31.89 20.24 -2.98
N SER A 229 32.26 19.02 -2.53
CA SER A 229 31.26 18.02 -2.12
C SER A 229 30.57 18.42 -0.83
N LEU A 230 31.23 19.11 0.08
CA LEU A 230 30.63 19.66 1.29
C LEU A 230 29.65 20.79 0.96
N ALA A 231 30.03 21.72 0.09
CA ALA A 231 29.19 22.81 -0.34
C ALA A 231 27.92 22.27 -1.06
N HIS A 232 28.07 21.23 -1.90
CA HIS A 232 26.93 20.59 -2.56
C HIS A 232 26.02 19.84 -1.56
N ALA A 233 26.59 19.20 -0.55
CA ALA A 233 25.81 18.56 0.52
C ALA A 233 24.99 19.59 1.31
N ASP A 234 25.58 20.76 1.63
CA ASP A 234 24.88 21.86 2.28
C ASP A 234 23.70 22.34 1.43
N GLU A 235 23.92 22.60 0.14
CA GLU A 235 22.84 23.00 -0.78
C GLU A 235 21.70 22.00 -0.85
N MET A 236 22.00 20.71 -0.89
CA MET A 236 20.99 19.64 -0.91
C MET A 236 20.19 19.59 0.39
N ILE A 237 20.84 19.76 1.55
CA ILE A 237 20.17 19.76 2.86
C ILE A 237 19.29 21.00 3.01
N GLU A 238 19.78 22.17 2.60
CA GLU A 238 19.02 23.44 2.65
C GLU A 238 17.77 23.38 1.77
N ARG A 239 17.90 22.92 0.52
CA ARG A 239 16.76 22.73 -0.38
C ARG A 239 15.70 21.82 0.21
N ALA A 240 16.11 20.76 0.92
CA ALA A 240 15.17 19.87 1.57
C ALA A 240 14.38 20.51 2.71
N GLN A 241 14.88 21.56 3.35
CA GLN A 241 14.20 22.26 4.45
C GLN A 241 13.12 23.24 3.97
N ILE A 242 13.16 23.66 2.70
CA ILE A 242 12.23 24.65 2.12
C ILE A 242 10.90 24.02 1.69
N ILE A 243 10.84 22.69 1.59
CA ILE A 243 9.65 21.91 1.17
C ILE A 243 8.84 21.48 2.39
#